data_9c7a53b7049469e05e02a665e578d003
#
_entry.id   9c7a53b7049469e05e02a665e578d003
#
_cell.length_a   1.000
_cell.length_b   1.000
_cell.length_c   1.000
_cell.angle_alpha   90.00
_cell.angle_beta   90.00
_cell.angle_gamma   90.00
#
_symmetry.space_group_name_H-M   'P 1'
#
loop_
_entity.id
_entity.type
_entity.pdbx_description
1 polymer ?
#
loop_
_entity_poly.entity_id
_entity_poly.type
_entity_poly.pdbx_seq_one_letter_code
_entity_poly.pdbx_strand_id
1 'polypeptide(L)'
;MWEKTIEKKLVDGVKNLGGKAYKFVSPGNVGVPDRIVVWPNGKIDFVELKTEAGILSKVQKLQIRALEARRCEVRVLYGAAAVKEYLRHGAANYGL
;
A
#
# COMPACT_ATOMS: atom_id res chain seq x y z
N MET A 1 13.77 9.66 3.81
CA MET A 1 12.67 9.52 4.77
C MET A 1 12.59 8.09 5.26
N TRP A 2 12.39 7.91 6.54
CA TRP A 2 12.29 6.58 7.13
C TRP A 2 11.02 5.87 6.69
N GLU A 3 11.10 4.56 6.49
CA GLU A 3 9.97 3.71 6.11
C GLU A 3 8.79 3.82 7.11
N LYS A 4 9.10 3.89 8.41
CA LYS A 4 8.12 4.12 9.47
C LYS A 4 7.32 5.41 9.29
N THR A 5 8.01 6.48 8.89
CA THR A 5 7.37 7.78 8.65
C THR A 5 6.48 7.72 7.41
N ILE A 6 6.93 7.04 6.38
CA ILE A 6 6.16 6.82 5.14
C ILE A 6 4.90 6.02 5.46
N GLU A 7 5.05 4.96 6.25
CA GLU A 7 3.94 4.11 6.68
C GLU A 7 2.89 4.91 7.46
N LYS A 8 3.33 5.74 8.40
CA LYS A 8 2.42 6.60 9.17
C LYS A 8 1.65 7.56 8.28
N LYS A 9 2.31 8.16 7.30
CA LYS A 9 1.65 9.06 6.33
C LYS A 9 0.55 8.33 5.56
N LEU A 10 0.81 7.10 5.14
CA LEU A 10 -0.21 6.30 4.45
C LEU A 10 -1.39 6.00 5.36
N VAL A 11 -1.13 5.48 6.55
CA VAL A 11 -2.18 5.07 7.50
C VAL A 11 -3.06 6.26 7.87
N ASP A 12 -2.45 7.39 8.25
CA ASP A 12 -3.18 8.59 8.65
C ASP A 12 -3.94 9.19 7.47
N GLY A 13 -3.32 9.24 6.30
CA GLY A 13 -3.92 9.80 5.10
C GLY A 13 -5.14 9.01 4.63
N VAL A 14 -5.04 7.69 4.63
CA VAL A 14 -6.16 6.80 4.27
C VAL A 14 -7.30 6.98 5.27
N LYS A 15 -6.98 7.03 6.57
CA LYS A 15 -7.97 7.25 7.63
C LYS A 15 -8.71 8.58 7.44
N ASN A 16 -7.97 9.65 7.14
CA ASN A 16 -8.56 10.97 6.91
C ASN A 16 -9.52 11.00 5.72
N LEU A 17 -9.35 10.09 4.78
CA LEU A 17 -10.21 9.95 3.60
C LEU A 17 -11.33 8.93 3.81
N GLY A 18 -11.52 8.45 5.04
CA GLY A 18 -12.61 7.52 5.37
C GLY A 18 -12.27 6.05 5.15
N GLY A 19 -11.06 5.73 4.74
CA GLY A 19 -10.61 4.36 4.56
C GLY A 19 -9.88 3.81 5.78
N LYS A 20 -9.33 2.62 5.63
CA LYS A 20 -8.50 2.00 6.66
C LYS A 20 -7.35 1.23 6.01
N ALA A 21 -6.15 1.43 6.52
CA ALA A 21 -4.97 0.71 6.09
C ALA A 21 -4.62 -0.34 7.14
N TYR A 22 -5.03 -1.58 6.89
CA TYR A 22 -4.72 -2.70 7.77
C TYR A 22 -3.29 -3.16 7.57
N LYS A 23 -2.62 -3.54 8.63
CA LYS A 23 -1.33 -4.19 8.51
C LYS A 23 -1.53 -5.60 7.96
N PHE A 24 -0.79 -5.94 6.91
CA PHE A 24 -0.89 -7.28 6.32
C PHE A 24 0.24 -8.16 6.82
N VAL A 25 -0.13 -9.24 7.49
CA VAL A 25 0.80 -10.27 7.94
C VAL A 25 0.25 -11.62 7.47
N SER A 26 1.08 -12.40 6.80
CA SER A 26 0.68 -13.72 6.33
C SER A 26 1.72 -14.74 6.78
N PRO A 27 1.47 -15.45 7.89
CA PRO A 27 2.39 -16.49 8.36
C PRO A 27 2.69 -17.52 7.28
N GLY A 28 3.96 -17.84 7.08
CA GLY A 28 4.37 -18.77 6.02
C GLY A 28 4.50 -18.17 4.63
N ASN A 29 4.15 -16.91 4.44
CA ASN A 29 4.23 -16.22 3.14
C ASN A 29 5.09 -14.97 3.25
N VAL A 30 6.40 -15.15 3.21
CA VAL A 30 7.36 -14.05 3.26
C VAL A 30 7.20 -13.16 2.03
N GLY A 31 7.29 -11.87 2.23
CA GLY A 31 7.32 -10.89 1.13
C GLY A 31 5.95 -10.35 0.71
N VAL A 32 4.88 -10.64 1.44
CA VAL A 32 3.58 -10.02 1.17
C VAL A 32 3.65 -8.50 1.37
N PRO A 33 2.81 -7.71 0.67
CA PRO A 33 2.76 -6.26 0.85
C PRO A 33 2.48 -5.85 2.30
N ASP A 34 2.93 -4.64 2.68
CA ASP A 34 2.84 -4.16 4.07
C ASP A 34 1.43 -3.91 4.54
N ARG A 35 0.57 -3.41 3.66
CA ARG A 35 -0.76 -2.94 4.03
C ARG A 35 -1.84 -3.40 3.08
N ILE A 36 -3.03 -3.63 3.64
CA ILE A 36 -4.27 -3.76 2.87
C ILE A 36 -5.06 -2.48 3.12
N VAL A 37 -5.28 -1.72 2.07
CA VAL A 37 -6.05 -0.47 2.14
C VAL A 37 -7.47 -0.75 1.68
N VAL A 38 -8.42 -0.45 2.56
CA VAL A 38 -9.85 -0.57 2.25
C VAL A 38 -10.44 0.84 2.19
N TRP A 39 -10.90 1.24 1.01
CA TRP A 39 -11.50 2.55 0.78
C TRP A 39 -12.98 2.57 1.15
N PRO A 40 -13.57 3.76 1.42
CA PRO A 40 -14.99 3.85 1.83
C PRO A 40 -15.97 3.23 0.83
N ASN A 41 -15.61 3.20 -0.46
CA ASN A 41 -16.46 2.60 -1.49
C ASN A 41 -16.26 1.07 -1.62
N GLY A 42 -15.45 0.46 -0.75
CA GLY A 42 -15.17 -0.97 -0.78
C GLY A 42 -14.01 -1.38 -1.68
N LYS A 43 -13.38 -0.43 -2.40
CA LYS A 43 -12.18 -0.73 -3.18
C LYS A 43 -11.05 -1.14 -2.25
N ILE A 44 -10.32 -2.20 -2.63
CA ILE A 44 -9.21 -2.73 -1.84
C ILE A 44 -7.94 -2.66 -2.67
N ASP A 45 -6.87 -2.13 -2.04
CA ASP A 45 -5.53 -2.14 -2.60
C ASP A 45 -4.58 -2.83 -1.64
N PHE A 46 -3.63 -3.60 -2.20
CA PHE A 46 -2.46 -4.05 -1.45
C PHE A 46 -1.35 -3.03 -1.69
N VAL A 47 -0.71 -2.57 -0.62
CA VAL A 47 0.30 -1.51 -0.70
C VAL A 47 1.61 -1.96 -0.07
N GLU A 48 2.67 -1.91 -0.86
CA GLU A 48 4.03 -2.11 -0.42
C GLU A 48 4.71 -0.74 -0.33
N LEU A 49 5.34 -0.45 0.80
CA LEU A 49 6.02 0.82 1.03
C LEU A 49 7.53 0.64 0.97
N LYS A 50 8.20 1.54 0.26
CA LYS A 50 9.65 1.59 0.13
C LYS A 50 10.13 3.02 0.34
N THR A 51 11.37 3.17 0.80
CA THR A 51 12.04 4.47 0.74
C THR A 51 12.31 4.83 -0.73
N GLU A 52 12.69 6.08 -1.00
CA GLU A 52 12.95 6.54 -2.37
C GLU A 52 13.99 5.68 -3.09
N ALA A 53 14.99 5.17 -2.36
CA ALA A 53 16.06 4.35 -2.90
C ALA A 53 15.83 2.85 -2.67
N GLY A 54 14.67 2.46 -2.14
CA GLY A 54 14.37 1.07 -1.85
C GLY A 54 14.20 0.22 -3.09
N ILE A 55 14.45 -1.08 -2.96
CA ILE A 55 14.35 -2.05 -4.06
C ILE A 55 13.50 -3.22 -3.58
N LEU A 56 12.58 -3.67 -4.41
CA LEU A 56 11.79 -4.87 -4.12
C LEU A 56 12.71 -6.10 -4.12
N SER A 57 12.57 -6.93 -3.09
CA SER A 57 13.24 -8.22 -3.06
C SER A 57 12.60 -9.19 -4.08
N LYS A 58 13.31 -10.26 -4.38
CA LYS A 58 12.79 -11.31 -5.26
C LYS A 58 11.49 -11.90 -4.71
N VAL A 59 11.42 -12.14 -3.40
CA VAL A 59 10.23 -12.70 -2.74
C VAL A 59 9.05 -11.74 -2.81
N GLN A 60 9.31 -10.45 -2.60
CA GLN A 60 8.28 -9.41 -2.72
C GLN A 60 7.71 -9.38 -4.13
N LYS A 61 8.57 -9.44 -5.14
CA LYS A 61 8.12 -9.48 -6.55
C LYS A 61 7.23 -10.70 -6.83
N LEU A 62 7.59 -11.86 -6.28
CA LEU A 62 6.80 -13.08 -6.45
C LEU A 62 5.42 -12.95 -5.80
N GLN A 63 5.35 -12.39 -4.60
CA GLN A 63 4.07 -12.18 -3.91
C GLN A 63 3.19 -11.18 -4.66
N ILE A 64 3.77 -10.10 -5.17
CA ILE A 64 3.04 -9.11 -5.97
C ILE A 64 2.45 -9.77 -7.22
N ARG A 65 3.26 -10.56 -7.94
CA ARG A 65 2.79 -11.28 -9.14
C ARG A 65 1.65 -12.25 -8.82
N ALA A 66 1.75 -12.94 -7.67
CA ALA A 66 0.71 -13.88 -7.25
C ALA A 66 -0.63 -13.17 -6.99
N LEU A 67 -0.57 -11.98 -6.38
CA LEU A 67 -1.77 -11.16 -6.14
C LEU A 67 -2.33 -10.62 -7.45
N GLU A 68 -1.47 -10.09 -8.31
CA GLU A 68 -1.88 -9.52 -9.60
C GLU A 68 -2.46 -10.58 -10.53
N ALA A 69 -1.93 -11.80 -10.49
CA ALA A 69 -2.47 -12.92 -11.25
C ALA A 69 -3.92 -13.26 -10.83
N ARG A 70 -4.29 -12.88 -9.62
CA ARG A 70 -5.64 -13.03 -9.06
C ARG A 70 -6.46 -11.76 -9.15
N ARG A 71 -6.00 -10.83 -9.98
CA ARG A 71 -6.65 -9.55 -10.26
C ARG A 71 -6.76 -8.62 -9.04
N CYS A 72 -5.86 -8.80 -8.06
CA CYS A 72 -5.76 -7.88 -6.96
C CYS A 72 -4.96 -6.65 -7.40
N GLU A 73 -5.37 -5.49 -6.94
CA GLU A 73 -4.64 -4.25 -7.18
C GLU A 73 -3.49 -4.16 -6.19
N VAL A 74 -2.28 -4.04 -6.69
CA VAL A 74 -1.08 -3.88 -5.86
C VAL A 74 -0.36 -2.59 -6.24
N ARG A 75 -0.03 -1.78 -5.24
CA ARG A 75 0.70 -0.52 -5.43
C ARG A 75 1.99 -0.58 -4.65
N VAL A 76 3.09 -0.26 -5.32
CA VAL A 76 4.39 -0.10 -4.68
C VAL A 76 4.68 1.40 -4.64
N LEU A 77 4.80 1.94 -3.43
CA LEU A 77 4.97 3.38 -3.24
C LEU A 77 6.38 3.66 -2.72
N TYR A 78 7.15 4.38 -3.51
CA TYR A 78 8.52 4.75 -3.20
C TYR A 78 8.57 6.16 -2.64
N GLY A 79 8.70 6.28 -1.32
CA GLY A 79 8.86 7.55 -0.64
C GLY A 79 7.57 8.31 -0.37
N ALA A 80 7.70 9.42 0.33
CA ALA A 80 6.57 10.24 0.77
C ALA A 80 5.80 10.88 -0.38
N ALA A 81 6.49 11.26 -1.44
CA ALA A 81 5.84 11.87 -2.61
C ALA A 81 4.90 10.89 -3.29
N ALA A 82 5.30 9.62 -3.40
CA ALA A 82 4.47 8.57 -3.98
C ALA A 82 3.23 8.30 -3.10
N VAL A 83 3.38 8.33 -1.78
CA VAL A 83 2.26 8.19 -0.84
C VAL A 83 1.29 9.35 -1.01
N LYS A 84 1.79 10.57 -1.10
CA LYS A 84 0.97 11.77 -1.30
C LYS A 84 0.16 11.68 -2.59
N GLU A 85 0.77 11.25 -3.67
CA GLU A 85 0.10 11.09 -4.97
C GLU A 85 -0.97 9.98 -4.90
N TYR A 86 -0.66 8.88 -4.23
CA TYR A 86 -1.61 7.79 -4.01
C TYR A 86 -2.84 8.27 -3.24
N LEU A 87 -2.62 9.06 -2.17
CA LEU A 87 -3.71 9.61 -1.36
C LEU A 87 -4.55 10.61 -2.17
N ARG A 88 -3.92 11.43 -3.01
CA ARG A 88 -4.62 12.36 -3.88
C ARG A 88 -5.53 11.61 -4.85
N HIS A 89 -5.03 10.55 -5.46
CA HIS A 89 -5.81 9.68 -6.35
C HIS A 89 -6.98 9.03 -5.59
N GLY A 90 -6.72 8.54 -4.39
CA GLY A 90 -7.76 7.94 -3.54
C GLY A 90 -8.85 8.93 -3.17
N ALA A 91 -8.46 10.16 -2.83
CA ALA A 91 -9.43 11.23 -2.52
C ALA A 91 -10.32 11.54 -3.72
N ALA A 92 -9.75 11.59 -4.92
CA ALA A 92 -10.50 11.90 -6.14
C ALA A 92 -11.47 10.79 -6.56
N ASN A 93 -11.14 9.53 -6.27
CA ASN A 93 -11.84 8.37 -6.84
C ASN A 93 -12.56 7.49 -5.82
N TYR A 94 -12.06 7.38 -4.59
CA TYR A 94 -12.54 6.38 -3.61
C TYR A 94 -12.89 6.97 -2.25
N GLY A 95 -12.40 8.17 -1.94
CA GLY A 95 -12.58 8.80 -0.64
C GLY A 95 -13.98 9.36 -0.42
N LEU A 96 -14.21 9.79 0.80
CA LEU A 96 -15.45 10.47 1.17
C LEU A 96 -15.49 11.89 0.61
#